data_e02382029b4644d75215c74024c07f9e
#
_entry.id   e02382029b4644d75215c74024c07f9e
#
_cell.length_a   1.000
_cell.length_b   1.000
_cell.length_c   1.000
_cell.angle_alpha   90.00
_cell.angle_beta   90.00
_cell.angle_gamma   90.00
#
_symmetry.space_group_name_H-M   'P 1'
#
loop_
_entity.id
_entity.type
_entity.pdbx_description
1 polymer ?
#
loop_
_entity_poly.entity_id
_entity_poly.type
_entity_poly.pdbx_seq_one_letter_code
_entity_poly.pdbx_strand_id
1 'polypeptide(L)'
;MIRNIVGSVLALAGATAAVWSPFRAWYDGRPGRDYRVQDLFGGITDVRAEVIGSILLPYAFAVLVTVVGVVLRSRLAVALAGLIVLGFTVLWMVRVAQVQNGLSLDSQGRGLGDGVAMAVGGGVLLLVGAAVMSGRRPSYRARHAGRVDSVPPATGTRYDDTPPPPPPPQDYRPPQP
;
A
#
# COMPACT_ATOMS: atom_id res chain seq x y z
N MET A 1 11.90 14.43 -1.02
CA MET A 1 12.61 13.39 -1.81
C MET A 1 13.32 12.37 -0.92
N ILE A 2 14.09 12.76 0.08
CA ILE A 2 14.85 11.86 0.98
C ILE A 2 13.97 10.75 1.62
N ARG A 3 12.81 11.09 2.16
CA ARG A 3 11.89 10.12 2.77
C ARG A 3 11.51 8.97 1.83
N ASN A 4 11.25 9.26 0.56
CA ASN A 4 10.90 8.21 -0.41
C ASN A 4 12.10 7.32 -0.74
N ILE A 5 13.29 7.89 -0.80
CA ILE A 5 14.53 7.13 -1.03
C ILE A 5 14.76 6.18 0.16
N VAL A 6 14.73 6.72 1.39
CA VAL A 6 14.91 5.91 2.60
C VAL A 6 13.84 4.81 2.69
N GLY A 7 12.56 5.15 2.48
CA GLY A 7 11.49 4.17 2.49
C GLY A 7 11.65 3.09 1.41
N SER A 8 12.11 3.45 0.21
CA SER A 8 12.38 2.48 -0.86
C SER A 8 13.55 1.56 -0.53
N VAL A 9 14.62 2.10 0.05
CA VAL A 9 15.79 1.28 0.50
C VAL A 9 15.36 0.28 1.58
N LEU A 10 14.61 0.73 2.58
CA LEU A 10 14.07 -0.14 3.63
C LEU A 10 13.15 -1.22 3.04
N ALA A 11 12.28 -0.85 2.11
CA ALA A 11 11.38 -1.79 1.45
C ALA A 11 12.14 -2.84 0.64
N LEU A 12 13.17 -2.44 -0.12
CA LEU A 12 14.00 -3.38 -0.89
C LEU A 12 14.82 -4.29 0.04
N ALA A 13 15.40 -3.75 1.11
CA ALA A 13 16.10 -4.56 2.11
C ALA A 13 15.14 -5.58 2.76
N GLY A 14 13.93 -5.16 3.14
CA GLY A 14 12.90 -6.02 3.68
C GLY A 14 12.46 -7.11 2.70
N ALA A 15 12.26 -6.76 1.44
CA ALA A 15 11.91 -7.71 0.38
C ALA A 15 13.02 -8.75 0.15
N THR A 16 14.29 -8.32 0.16
CA THR A 16 15.44 -9.20 0.03
C THR A 16 15.49 -10.19 1.21
N ALA A 17 15.35 -9.71 2.44
CA ALA A 17 15.32 -10.56 3.63
C ALA A 17 14.14 -11.55 3.57
N ALA A 18 12.97 -11.09 3.16
CA ALA A 18 11.77 -11.92 3.04
C ALA A 18 11.96 -13.05 2.01
N VAL A 19 12.44 -12.74 0.79
CA VAL A 19 12.62 -13.78 -0.24
C VAL A 19 13.77 -14.74 0.07
N TRP A 20 14.75 -14.30 0.85
CA TRP A 20 15.85 -15.17 1.27
C TRP A 20 15.45 -16.10 2.40
N SER A 21 14.47 -15.70 3.22
CA SER A 21 14.06 -16.47 4.40
C SER A 21 13.63 -17.91 4.12
N PRO A 22 12.89 -18.27 3.03
CA PRO A 22 12.51 -19.64 2.74
C PRO A 22 13.69 -20.59 2.43
N PHE A 23 14.86 -20.03 2.10
CA PHE A 23 16.06 -20.82 1.85
C PHE A 23 16.84 -21.15 3.14
N ARG A 24 16.47 -20.52 4.25
CA ARG A 24 17.06 -20.75 5.58
C ARG A 24 16.19 -21.72 6.37
N ALA A 25 16.76 -22.27 7.42
CA ALA A 25 16.02 -23.13 8.34
C ALA A 25 14.89 -22.36 9.02
N TRP A 26 13.68 -22.93 8.99
CA TRP A 26 12.50 -22.38 9.64
C TRP A 26 12.17 -23.10 10.94
N TYR A 27 12.18 -24.45 10.91
CA TYR A 27 11.96 -25.27 12.09
C TYR A 27 12.76 -26.59 12.00
N ASP A 28 13.44 -26.98 13.07
CA ASP A 28 14.25 -28.21 13.17
C ASP A 28 15.20 -28.44 11.98
N GLY A 29 15.83 -27.36 11.48
CA GLY A 29 16.73 -27.40 10.33
C GLY A 29 16.04 -27.49 8.96
N ARG A 30 14.72 -27.68 8.90
CA ARG A 30 13.97 -27.76 7.63
C ARG A 30 13.82 -26.37 7.01
N PRO A 31 14.23 -26.18 5.74
CA PRO A 31 14.09 -24.89 5.08
C PRO A 31 12.61 -24.55 4.81
N GLY A 32 12.29 -23.25 4.85
CA GLY A 32 10.92 -22.76 4.63
C GLY A 32 10.32 -23.18 3.29
N ARG A 33 11.15 -23.24 2.24
CA ARG A 33 10.71 -23.66 0.89
C ARG A 33 10.16 -25.08 0.80
N ASP A 34 10.49 -25.94 1.77
CA ASP A 34 10.03 -27.34 1.80
C ASP A 34 8.62 -27.46 2.39
N TYR A 35 8.05 -26.38 2.94
CA TYR A 35 6.66 -26.36 3.42
C TYR A 35 5.71 -26.00 2.27
N ARG A 36 4.59 -26.75 2.20
CA ARG A 36 3.52 -26.48 1.23
C ARG A 36 2.62 -25.34 1.73
N VAL A 37 2.18 -24.48 0.82
CA VAL A 37 1.17 -23.48 1.14
C VAL A 37 -0.14 -24.14 1.61
N GLN A 38 -0.47 -25.30 1.07
CA GLN A 38 -1.65 -26.07 1.47
C GLN A 38 -1.59 -26.56 2.92
N ASP A 39 -0.40 -26.90 3.42
CA ASP A 39 -0.18 -27.35 4.79
C ASP A 39 -0.50 -26.26 5.82
N LEU A 40 -0.46 -25.00 5.42
CA LEU A 40 -0.87 -23.85 6.26
C LEU A 40 -2.37 -23.86 6.57
N PHE A 41 -3.17 -24.47 5.71
CA PHE A 41 -4.64 -24.52 5.84
C PHE A 41 -5.15 -25.89 6.30
N GLY A 42 -4.47 -26.99 5.94
CA GLY A 42 -4.90 -28.36 6.20
C GLY A 42 -4.14 -29.10 7.30
N GLY A 43 -3.01 -28.57 7.76
CA GLY A 43 -2.08 -29.22 8.69
C GLY A 43 -0.74 -29.55 8.04
N ILE A 44 0.35 -29.41 8.81
CA ILE A 44 1.73 -29.61 8.31
C ILE A 44 1.96 -31.09 8.05
N THR A 45 2.42 -31.40 6.84
CA THR A 45 2.78 -32.75 6.40
C THR A 45 4.30 -32.86 6.18
N ASP A 46 4.83 -34.08 6.25
CA ASP A 46 6.25 -34.36 5.98
C ASP A 46 6.59 -34.38 4.48
N VAL A 47 5.59 -34.18 3.62
CA VAL A 47 5.78 -34.18 2.17
C VAL A 47 6.44 -32.86 1.75
N ARG A 48 7.55 -32.96 1.01
CA ARG A 48 8.24 -31.80 0.45
C ARG A 48 7.37 -31.08 -0.59
N ALA A 49 7.36 -29.76 -0.53
CA ALA A 49 6.69 -28.95 -1.52
C ALA A 49 7.42 -28.97 -2.86
N GLU A 50 6.65 -29.03 -3.94
CA GLU A 50 7.13 -28.58 -5.24
C GLU A 50 7.25 -27.06 -5.24
N VAL A 51 8.15 -26.49 -6.07
CA VAL A 51 8.45 -25.03 -6.10
C VAL A 51 7.19 -24.19 -6.22
N ILE A 52 6.22 -24.61 -7.06
CA ILE A 52 4.97 -23.89 -7.32
C ILE A 52 4.00 -23.97 -6.12
N GLY A 53 4.06 -25.06 -5.33
CA GLY A 53 3.19 -25.25 -4.16
C GLY A 53 3.82 -24.82 -2.85
N SER A 54 5.05 -24.27 -2.88
CA SER A 54 5.80 -23.93 -1.67
C SER A 54 5.48 -22.54 -1.14
N ILE A 55 5.84 -22.31 0.11
CA ILE A 55 5.81 -20.98 0.75
C ILE A 55 6.64 -19.93 -0.03
N LEU A 56 7.56 -20.35 -0.90
CA LEU A 56 8.31 -19.46 -1.77
C LEU A 56 7.41 -18.62 -2.68
N LEU A 57 6.29 -19.18 -3.14
CA LEU A 57 5.38 -18.49 -4.07
C LEU A 57 4.79 -17.18 -3.50
N PRO A 58 4.14 -17.17 -2.32
CA PRO A 58 3.63 -15.92 -1.74
C PRO A 58 4.76 -14.91 -1.41
N TYR A 59 5.95 -15.38 -1.08
CA TYR A 59 7.09 -14.49 -0.84
C TYR A 59 7.63 -13.87 -2.13
N ALA A 60 7.75 -14.64 -3.21
CA ALA A 60 8.13 -14.14 -4.53
C ALA A 60 7.10 -13.11 -5.04
N PHE A 61 5.81 -13.39 -4.82
CA PHE A 61 4.73 -12.45 -5.14
C PHE A 61 4.86 -11.16 -4.32
N ALA A 62 5.12 -11.24 -3.03
CA ALA A 62 5.33 -10.07 -2.18
C ALA A 62 6.51 -9.20 -2.65
N VAL A 63 7.61 -9.85 -3.10
CA VAL A 63 8.75 -9.12 -3.70
C VAL A 63 8.34 -8.41 -4.97
N LEU A 64 7.61 -9.07 -5.86
CA LEU A 64 7.10 -8.46 -7.09
C LEU A 64 6.23 -7.23 -6.78
N VAL A 65 5.29 -7.37 -5.83
CA VAL A 65 4.44 -6.27 -5.37
C VAL A 65 5.28 -5.14 -4.77
N THR A 66 6.36 -5.48 -4.03
CA THR A 66 7.28 -4.47 -3.47
C THR A 66 7.99 -3.70 -4.57
N VAL A 67 8.56 -4.38 -5.56
CA VAL A 67 9.26 -3.73 -6.69
C VAL A 67 8.31 -2.80 -7.43
N VAL A 68 7.11 -3.30 -7.78
CA VAL A 68 6.07 -2.48 -8.43
C VAL A 68 5.69 -1.30 -7.53
N GLY A 69 5.50 -1.53 -6.23
CA GLY A 69 5.17 -0.49 -5.25
C GLY A 69 6.23 0.61 -5.15
N VAL A 70 7.50 0.23 -5.15
CA VAL A 70 8.64 1.17 -5.12
C VAL A 70 8.70 1.98 -6.42
N VAL A 71 8.59 1.34 -7.58
CA VAL A 71 8.59 2.00 -8.90
C VAL A 71 7.42 2.98 -9.03
N LEU A 72 6.22 2.56 -8.64
CA LEU A 72 5.01 3.39 -8.66
C LEU A 72 4.94 4.37 -7.48
N ARG A 73 5.89 4.33 -6.55
CA ARG A 73 5.88 5.11 -5.29
C ARG A 73 4.57 4.92 -4.51
N SER A 74 4.06 3.70 -4.51
CA SER A 74 2.82 3.33 -3.84
C SER A 74 3.13 2.73 -2.47
N ARG A 75 2.96 3.51 -1.41
CA ARG A 75 3.11 3.02 -0.04
C ARG A 75 2.13 1.89 0.29
N LEU A 76 0.94 1.89 -0.33
CA LEU A 76 -0.06 0.84 -0.10
C LEU A 76 0.38 -0.50 -0.67
N ALA A 77 1.00 -0.51 -1.86
CA ALA A 77 1.54 -1.74 -2.44
C ALA A 77 2.67 -2.32 -1.57
N VAL A 78 3.60 -1.47 -1.09
CA VAL A 78 4.67 -1.91 -0.19
C VAL A 78 4.12 -2.41 1.15
N ALA A 79 3.11 -1.72 1.72
CA ALA A 79 2.44 -2.18 2.93
C ALA A 79 1.73 -3.53 2.73
N LEU A 80 1.05 -3.71 1.60
CA LEU A 80 0.41 -4.98 1.25
C LEU A 80 1.43 -6.12 1.17
N ALA A 81 2.59 -5.87 0.54
CA ALA A 81 3.66 -6.87 0.50
C ALA A 81 4.14 -7.25 1.91
N GLY A 82 4.34 -6.26 2.80
CA GLY A 82 4.70 -6.52 4.19
C GLY A 82 3.64 -7.33 4.94
N LEU A 83 2.36 -7.03 4.73
CA LEU A 83 1.25 -7.79 5.31
C LEU A 83 1.19 -9.23 4.79
N ILE A 84 1.46 -9.45 3.50
CA ILE A 84 1.53 -10.80 2.92
C ILE A 84 2.65 -11.60 3.61
N VAL A 85 3.86 -11.05 3.67
CA VAL A 85 5.01 -11.73 4.29
C VAL A 85 4.71 -12.07 5.76
N LEU A 86 4.28 -11.08 6.56
CA LEU A 86 3.97 -11.30 7.97
C LEU A 86 2.78 -12.24 8.16
N GLY A 87 1.73 -12.10 7.36
CA GLY A 87 0.55 -12.96 7.44
C GLY A 87 0.88 -14.42 7.22
N PHE A 88 1.64 -14.73 6.17
CA PHE A 88 2.09 -16.11 5.90
C PHE A 88 3.06 -16.62 6.97
N THR A 89 3.98 -15.79 7.46
CA THR A 89 4.91 -16.17 8.53
C THR A 89 4.16 -16.49 9.83
N VAL A 90 3.23 -15.61 10.24
CA VAL A 90 2.44 -15.81 11.46
C VAL A 90 1.54 -17.02 11.33
N LEU A 91 0.86 -17.19 10.18
CA LEU A 91 0.02 -18.37 9.94
C LEU A 91 0.83 -19.65 10.04
N TRP A 92 2.04 -19.68 9.46
CA TRP A 92 2.94 -20.82 9.55
C TRP A 92 3.34 -21.07 11.01
N MET A 93 3.75 -20.03 11.78
CA MET A 93 4.12 -20.19 13.19
C MET A 93 2.96 -20.77 14.02
N VAL A 94 1.73 -20.28 13.81
CA VAL A 94 0.54 -20.82 14.50
C VAL A 94 0.34 -22.30 14.15
N ARG A 95 0.49 -22.67 12.88
CA ARG A 95 0.32 -24.08 12.46
C ARG A 95 1.38 -24.99 13.01
N VAL A 96 2.65 -24.58 13.01
CA VAL A 96 3.72 -25.38 13.62
C VAL A 96 3.48 -25.53 15.13
N ALA A 97 3.09 -24.44 15.82
CA ALA A 97 2.79 -24.49 17.25
C ALA A 97 1.65 -25.48 17.57
N GLN A 98 0.65 -25.57 16.73
CA GLN A 98 -0.47 -26.52 16.91
C GLN A 98 -0.04 -27.98 16.74
N VAL A 99 0.86 -28.25 15.78
CA VAL A 99 1.32 -29.63 15.51
C VAL A 99 2.36 -30.08 16.54
N GLN A 100 3.23 -29.16 16.97
CA GLN A 100 4.35 -29.48 17.88
C GLN A 100 4.03 -29.26 19.38
N ASN A 101 2.78 -28.96 19.73
CA ASN A 101 2.36 -28.60 21.08
C ASN A 101 3.15 -27.44 21.70
N GLY A 102 3.62 -26.50 20.87
CA GLY A 102 4.35 -25.31 21.25
C GLY A 102 5.50 -24.99 20.31
N LEU A 103 5.95 -23.73 20.34
CA LEU A 103 7.16 -23.29 19.64
C LEU A 103 8.33 -23.34 20.62
N SER A 104 9.27 -24.22 20.39
CA SER A 104 10.52 -24.23 21.16
C SER A 104 11.54 -23.29 20.52
N LEU A 105 12.19 -22.50 21.38
CA LEU A 105 13.37 -21.71 21.02
C LEU A 105 14.54 -22.37 21.75
N ASP A 106 15.25 -23.28 21.08
CA ASP A 106 16.42 -23.94 21.65
C ASP A 106 17.68 -23.35 21.04
N SER A 107 18.64 -23.03 21.91
CA SER A 107 20.00 -22.59 21.53
C SER A 107 20.81 -23.64 20.78
N GLN A 108 20.36 -24.90 20.74
CA GLN A 108 21.01 -26.03 20.05
C GLN A 108 20.53 -26.22 18.61
N GLY A 109 19.78 -25.25 18.03
CA GLY A 109 19.29 -25.29 16.66
C GLY A 109 18.03 -26.16 16.44
N ARG A 110 17.43 -26.65 17.54
CA ARG A 110 16.12 -27.30 17.52
C ARG A 110 15.05 -26.26 17.76
N GLY A 111 13.96 -26.27 16.98
CA GLY A 111 12.90 -25.32 17.08
C GLY A 111 12.98 -24.22 16.00
N LEU A 112 12.60 -23.01 16.40
CA LEU A 112 12.46 -21.87 15.46
C LEU A 112 13.81 -21.43 14.89
N GLY A 113 13.97 -21.49 13.57
CA GLY A 113 15.22 -21.16 12.87
C GLY A 113 15.34 -19.67 12.49
N ASP A 114 16.54 -19.30 12.07
CA ASP A 114 16.88 -17.93 11.62
C ASP A 114 16.10 -17.47 10.39
N GLY A 115 15.60 -18.39 9.57
CA GLY A 115 14.75 -18.08 8.42
C GLY A 115 13.45 -17.38 8.83
N VAL A 116 12.82 -17.81 9.94
CA VAL A 116 11.60 -17.16 10.44
C VAL A 116 11.91 -15.74 10.95
N ALA A 117 13.02 -15.56 11.65
CA ALA A 117 13.46 -14.24 12.09
C ALA A 117 13.68 -13.29 10.90
N MET A 118 14.29 -13.81 9.81
CA MET A 118 14.46 -13.03 8.57
C MET A 118 13.12 -12.70 7.89
N ALA A 119 12.15 -13.61 7.90
CA ALA A 119 10.82 -13.37 7.37
C ALA A 119 10.08 -12.28 8.15
N VAL A 120 10.06 -12.38 9.47
CA VAL A 120 9.45 -11.37 10.35
C VAL A 120 10.16 -10.03 10.20
N GLY A 121 11.49 -10.01 10.29
CA GLY A 121 12.29 -8.78 10.13
C GLY A 121 12.08 -8.15 8.75
N GLY A 122 12.05 -8.93 7.69
CA GLY A 122 11.77 -8.48 6.33
C GLY A 122 10.37 -7.87 6.20
N GLY A 123 9.35 -8.53 6.74
CA GLY A 123 7.98 -8.01 6.75
C GLY A 123 7.83 -6.71 7.54
N VAL A 124 8.47 -6.61 8.71
CA VAL A 124 8.51 -5.38 9.50
C VAL A 124 9.21 -4.25 8.74
N LEU A 125 10.37 -4.52 8.12
CA LEU A 125 11.07 -3.53 7.30
C LEU A 125 10.23 -3.04 6.12
N LEU A 126 9.44 -3.91 5.48
CA LEU A 126 8.48 -3.51 4.44
C LEU A 126 7.43 -2.55 4.98
N LEU A 127 6.84 -2.82 6.15
CA LEU A 127 5.86 -1.95 6.77
C LEU A 127 6.47 -0.60 7.20
N VAL A 128 7.66 -0.62 7.79
CA VAL A 128 8.39 0.61 8.16
C VAL A 128 8.74 1.40 6.89
N GLY A 129 9.23 0.74 5.84
CA GLY A 129 9.49 1.35 4.54
C GLY A 129 8.24 2.03 3.98
N ALA A 130 7.10 1.35 3.99
CA ALA A 130 5.81 1.90 3.56
C ALA A 130 5.37 3.10 4.40
N ALA A 131 5.58 3.07 5.73
CA ALA A 131 5.26 4.17 6.64
C ALA A 131 6.14 5.41 6.40
N VAL A 132 7.42 5.19 6.11
CA VAL A 132 8.37 6.26 5.79
C VAL A 132 8.09 6.88 4.42
N MET A 133 7.60 6.09 3.45
CA MET A 133 7.26 6.60 2.12
C MET A 133 6.14 7.63 2.19
N SER A 134 6.37 8.80 1.60
CA SER A 134 5.31 9.80 1.40
C SER A 134 4.43 9.34 0.24
N GLY A 135 3.25 8.79 0.52
CA GLY A 135 2.29 8.39 -0.51
C GLY A 135 1.87 9.58 -1.37
N ARG A 136 1.45 9.30 -2.62
CA ARG A 136 0.73 10.29 -3.42
C ARG A 136 -0.53 10.67 -2.65
N ARG A 137 -0.63 11.93 -2.22
CA ARG A 137 -1.89 12.46 -1.71
C ARG A 137 -2.84 12.52 -2.90
N PRO A 138 -4.01 11.86 -2.89
CA PRO A 138 -5.02 12.10 -3.92
C PRO A 138 -5.37 13.58 -3.85
N SER A 139 -5.24 14.28 -4.98
CA SER A 139 -5.63 15.70 -5.12
C SER A 139 -7.16 15.84 -5.13
N TYR A 140 -7.82 15.34 -4.09
CA TYR A 140 -9.28 15.42 -3.98
C TYR A 140 -9.76 16.84 -3.72
N ARG A 141 -8.87 17.73 -3.23
CA ARG A 141 -9.21 19.13 -2.94
C ARG A 141 -9.24 20.04 -4.17
N ALA A 142 -8.56 19.68 -5.26
CA ALA A 142 -8.51 20.56 -6.43
C ALA A 142 -9.79 20.54 -7.27
N ARG A 143 -10.63 19.51 -7.17
CA ARG A 143 -11.88 19.44 -7.95
C ARG A 143 -13.05 20.19 -7.31
N HIS A 144 -12.99 20.48 -6.02
CA HIS A 144 -14.05 21.22 -5.35
C HIS A 144 -13.73 22.71 -5.15
N ALA A 145 -12.46 23.09 -5.12
CA ALA A 145 -12.08 24.49 -5.05
C ALA A 145 -12.31 25.23 -6.38
N GLY A 146 -12.17 24.54 -7.52
CA GLY A 146 -12.39 25.16 -8.84
C GLY A 146 -13.87 25.30 -9.26
N ARG A 147 -14.81 24.80 -8.44
CA ARG A 147 -16.24 24.90 -8.77
C ARG A 147 -17.00 25.95 -7.96
N VAL A 148 -16.34 26.51 -6.96
CA VAL A 148 -16.94 27.57 -6.12
C VAL A 148 -16.55 28.95 -6.60
N ASP A 149 -15.44 29.07 -7.36
CA ASP A 149 -14.97 30.37 -7.86
C ASP A 149 -15.57 30.78 -9.22
N SER A 150 -16.48 29.99 -9.77
CA SER A 150 -17.18 30.35 -11.03
C SER A 150 -18.65 30.76 -10.84
N VAL A 151 -19.06 31.05 -9.61
CA VAL A 151 -20.26 31.87 -9.43
C VAL A 151 -19.80 33.30 -9.69
N PRO A 152 -20.23 33.96 -10.81
CA PRO A 152 -19.97 35.38 -10.98
C PRO A 152 -20.52 36.07 -9.72
N PRO A 153 -19.82 37.07 -9.18
CA PRO A 153 -20.41 37.86 -8.10
C PRO A 153 -21.76 38.31 -8.63
N ALA A 154 -22.81 38.00 -7.90
CA ALA A 154 -24.12 38.60 -8.17
C ALA A 154 -23.84 40.10 -8.20
N THR A 155 -23.79 40.66 -9.39
CA THR A 155 -23.81 42.11 -9.58
C THR A 155 -25.09 42.53 -8.90
N GLY A 156 -24.95 42.99 -7.65
CA GLY A 156 -26.03 43.67 -6.99
C GLY A 156 -26.42 44.77 -7.94
N THR A 157 -27.52 44.57 -8.66
CA THR A 157 -28.25 45.64 -9.28
C THR A 157 -28.63 46.54 -8.13
N ARG A 158 -27.76 47.53 -7.87
CA ARG A 158 -28.16 48.72 -7.14
C ARG A 158 -29.30 49.25 -7.97
N TYR A 159 -30.52 49.05 -7.50
CA TYR A 159 -31.66 49.77 -8.00
C TYR A 159 -31.34 51.24 -7.74
N ASP A 160 -30.83 51.90 -8.77
CA ASP A 160 -30.77 53.35 -8.81
C ASP A 160 -32.22 53.81 -9.08
N ASP A 161 -32.90 54.28 -8.04
CA ASP A 161 -34.25 54.80 -8.10
C ASP A 161 -34.30 56.13 -8.88
N THR A 162 -33.35 56.37 -9.77
CA THR A 162 -33.39 57.56 -10.66
C THR A 162 -34.44 57.31 -11.75
N PRO A 163 -35.50 58.05 -11.78
CA PRO A 163 -36.52 57.92 -12.84
C PRO A 163 -35.86 58.20 -14.21
N PRO A 164 -36.23 57.45 -15.26
CA PRO A 164 -35.66 57.66 -16.59
C PRO A 164 -35.91 59.12 -17.07
N PRO A 165 -34.94 59.71 -17.76
CA PRO A 165 -35.09 61.06 -18.30
C PRO A 165 -36.26 61.10 -19.22
N PRO A 166 -37.00 62.24 -19.23
CA PRO A 166 -38.14 62.41 -20.12
C PRO A 166 -37.73 62.33 -21.61
N PRO A 167 -38.56 61.74 -22.47
CA PRO A 167 -38.23 61.61 -23.89
C PRO A 167 -38.02 63.01 -24.51
N PRO A 168 -37.09 63.14 -25.48
CA PRO A 168 -36.83 64.39 -26.14
C PRO A 168 -38.11 64.90 -26.85
N PRO A 169 -38.28 66.21 -26.94
CA PRO A 169 -39.42 66.77 -27.64
C PRO A 169 -39.49 66.27 -29.09
N GLN A 170 -40.63 65.71 -29.47
CA GLN A 170 -40.85 65.34 -30.85
C GLN A 170 -40.93 66.59 -31.69
N ASP A 171 -39.95 66.78 -32.59
CA ASP A 171 -40.05 67.87 -33.58
C ASP A 171 -41.31 67.68 -34.40
N TYR A 172 -42.30 68.52 -34.06
CA TYR A 172 -43.49 68.66 -34.85
C TYR A 172 -43.15 69.35 -36.19
N ARG A 173 -43.01 68.56 -37.23
CA ARG A 173 -42.81 69.03 -38.58
C ARG A 173 -44.19 69.31 -39.18
N PRO A 174 -44.62 70.59 -39.41
CA PRO A 174 -45.88 70.89 -40.06
C PRO A 174 -45.91 70.34 -41.49
N PRO A 175 -47.09 69.96 -42.02
CA PRO A 175 -47.22 69.51 -43.39
C PRO A 175 -46.87 70.67 -44.37
N GLN A 176 -45.99 70.32 -45.30
CA GLN A 176 -45.62 71.21 -46.40
C GLN A 176 -46.77 71.23 -47.43
N PRO A 177 -47.08 72.38 -48.11
CA PRO A 177 -48.18 72.55 -49.07
C PRO A 177 -47.96 71.76 -50.36
#